data_b3a4398b2e506d61968ad63c1cc65626
#
_entry.id   b3a4398b2e506d61968ad63c1cc65626
#
_cell.length_a   1.000
_cell.length_b   1.000
_cell.length_c   1.000
_cell.angle_alpha   90.00
_cell.angle_beta   90.00
_cell.angle_gamma   90.00
#
_symmetry.space_group_name_H-M   'P 1'
#
loop_
_entity.id
_entity.type
_entity.pdbx_description
1 polymer ?
#
loop_
_entity_poly.entity_id
_entity_poly.type
_entity_poly.pdbx_seq_one_letter_code
_entity_poly.pdbx_strand_id
1 'polypeptide(L)'
;MYIVRKVLPSEYAKYRTHLKALNESSRILRFGAPVGDDVIDNLCDSVEQDTRHHVLFAIENANLEFVAVGHIAMFKEMEMAFSVIDAYQGLGMGEALMKRVIQHCRTKGQLKGFMVCLPHNQAIRHLCQKHGIKIHTEYGETLADVELPAADAATYFNEAGSQNLGVFDFMSKRALLPWTLLA
;
A
#
# COMPACT_ATOMS: atom_id res chain seq x y z
N MET A 1 -8.69 8.43 12.74
CA MET A 1 -8.97 7.97 11.38
C MET A 1 -7.83 8.46 10.49
N TYR A 2 -7.18 7.56 9.71
CA TYR A 2 -6.09 7.94 8.81
C TYR A 2 -6.64 8.28 7.43
N ILE A 3 -6.09 9.31 6.80
CA ILE A 3 -6.37 9.64 5.41
C ILE A 3 -5.38 8.87 4.55
N VAL A 4 -5.91 8.00 3.69
CA VAL A 4 -5.14 7.20 2.73
C VAL A 4 -5.42 7.75 1.35
N ARG A 5 -4.42 8.35 0.72
CA ARG A 5 -4.56 8.89 -0.62
C ARG A 5 -3.92 8.01 -1.69
N LYS A 6 -4.45 8.08 -2.89
CA LYS A 6 -3.77 7.54 -4.07
C LYS A 6 -2.60 8.45 -4.40
N VAL A 7 -1.42 7.85 -4.58
CA VAL A 7 -0.19 8.57 -4.91
C VAL A 7 -0.20 8.94 -6.39
N LEU A 8 0.25 10.14 -6.71
CA LEU A 8 0.43 10.55 -8.11
C LEU A 8 1.71 9.93 -8.68
N PRO A 9 1.74 9.55 -9.98
CA PRO A 9 2.94 9.00 -10.59
C PRO A 9 4.20 9.86 -10.41
N SER A 10 4.06 11.18 -10.42
CA SER A 10 5.16 12.12 -10.17
C SER A 10 5.76 12.04 -8.76
N GLU A 11 5.12 11.33 -7.84
CA GLU A 11 5.57 11.16 -6.46
C GLU A 11 6.11 9.74 -6.18
N TYR A 12 6.18 8.87 -7.19
CA TYR A 12 6.58 7.48 -6.99
C TYR A 12 8.01 7.33 -6.44
N ALA A 13 8.89 8.31 -6.68
CA ALA A 13 10.22 8.37 -6.07
C ALA A 13 10.18 8.36 -4.52
N LYS A 14 9.11 8.89 -3.90
CA LYS A 14 8.92 8.82 -2.43
C LYS A 14 8.74 7.38 -1.92
N TYR A 15 8.25 6.48 -2.78
CA TYR A 15 8.11 5.07 -2.43
C TYR A 15 9.47 4.41 -2.18
N ARG A 16 10.48 4.75 -2.98
CA ARG A 16 11.87 4.31 -2.79
C ARG A 16 12.40 4.73 -1.42
N THR A 17 12.23 6.01 -1.06
CA THR A 17 12.62 6.54 0.25
C THR A 17 11.92 5.78 1.39
N HIS A 18 10.62 5.53 1.26
CA HIS A 18 9.84 4.78 2.23
C HIS A 18 10.36 3.35 2.41
N LEU A 19 10.60 2.60 1.31
CA LEU A 19 11.07 1.22 1.38
C LEU A 19 12.47 1.12 1.97
N LYS A 20 13.36 2.05 1.63
CA LYS A 20 14.73 2.09 2.19
C LYS A 20 14.75 2.46 3.68
N ALA A 21 13.74 3.17 4.17
CA ALA A 21 13.60 3.52 5.58
C ALA A 21 13.04 2.37 6.44
N LEU A 22 12.56 1.27 5.86
CA LEU A 22 12.17 0.07 6.60
C LEU A 22 13.39 -0.60 7.22
N ASN A 23 13.27 -1.05 8.47
CA ASN A 23 14.30 -1.90 9.08
C ASN A 23 14.35 -3.28 8.42
N GLU A 24 15.36 -4.07 8.73
CA GLU A 24 15.59 -5.39 8.14
C GLU A 24 14.38 -6.33 8.32
N SER A 25 13.80 -6.39 9.52
CA SER A 25 12.65 -7.25 9.79
C SER A 25 11.42 -6.82 8.99
N SER A 26 11.16 -5.53 8.86
CA SER A 26 10.05 -5.00 8.05
C SER A 26 10.28 -5.20 6.55
N ARG A 27 11.52 -5.15 6.08
CA ARG A 27 11.86 -5.53 4.69
C ARG A 27 11.56 -7.02 4.44
N ILE A 28 11.99 -7.90 5.33
CA ILE A 28 11.67 -9.34 5.23
C ILE A 28 10.17 -9.58 5.18
N LEU A 29 9.40 -8.94 6.06
CA LEU A 29 7.95 -9.07 6.05
C LEU A 29 7.29 -8.54 4.78
N ARG A 30 7.87 -7.50 4.16
CA ARG A 30 7.35 -6.89 2.92
C ARG A 30 7.69 -7.68 1.66
N PHE A 31 8.89 -8.27 1.61
CA PHE A 31 9.42 -8.91 0.40
C PHE A 31 9.41 -10.44 0.46
N GLY A 32 9.12 -11.02 1.62
CA GLY A 32 9.18 -12.47 1.84
C GLY A 32 10.60 -13.01 2.08
N ALA A 33 11.62 -12.19 1.86
CA ALA A 33 13.04 -12.54 2.01
C ALA A 33 13.88 -11.31 2.40
N PRO A 34 15.10 -11.49 2.92
CA PRO A 34 16.05 -10.41 3.10
C PRO A 34 16.39 -9.76 1.76
N VAL A 35 16.26 -8.43 1.66
CA VAL A 35 16.57 -7.68 0.43
C VAL A 35 17.46 -6.47 0.73
N GLY A 36 18.43 -6.24 -0.14
CA GLY A 36 19.27 -5.05 -0.14
C GLY A 36 18.60 -3.85 -0.83
N ASP A 37 19.28 -2.73 -0.79
CA ASP A 37 18.80 -1.50 -1.46
C ASP A 37 18.75 -1.64 -2.99
N ASP A 38 19.60 -2.47 -3.57
CA ASP A 38 19.62 -2.79 -5.00
C ASP A 38 18.29 -3.43 -5.48
N VAL A 39 17.73 -4.36 -4.71
CA VAL A 39 16.42 -4.98 -5.00
C VAL A 39 15.31 -3.95 -4.89
N ILE A 40 15.38 -3.07 -3.87
CA ILE A 40 14.42 -1.98 -3.69
C ILE A 40 14.50 -1.00 -4.87
N ASP A 41 15.71 -0.63 -5.30
CA ASP A 41 15.92 0.26 -6.44
C ASP A 41 15.32 -0.33 -7.72
N ASN A 42 15.60 -1.58 -8.03
CA ASN A 42 15.05 -2.28 -9.20
C ASN A 42 13.51 -2.32 -9.20
N LEU A 43 12.89 -2.62 -8.03
CA LEU A 43 11.45 -2.56 -7.89
C LEU A 43 10.91 -1.16 -8.16
N CYS A 44 11.53 -0.13 -7.56
CA CYS A 44 11.06 1.25 -7.70
C CYS A 44 11.24 1.76 -9.13
N ASP A 45 12.32 1.40 -9.81
CA ASP A 45 12.52 1.71 -11.23
C ASP A 45 11.41 1.09 -12.09
N SER A 46 11.06 -0.18 -11.85
CA SER A 46 9.94 -0.83 -12.53
C SER A 46 8.60 -0.13 -12.28
N VAL A 47 8.33 0.26 -11.03
CA VAL A 47 7.10 0.97 -10.63
C VAL A 47 7.02 2.35 -11.27
N GLU A 48 8.14 3.07 -11.35
CA GLU A 48 8.21 4.40 -11.97
C GLU A 48 8.05 4.35 -13.49
N GLN A 49 8.58 3.29 -14.13
CA GLN A 49 8.51 3.10 -15.59
C GLN A 49 7.14 2.60 -16.06
N ASP A 50 6.43 1.84 -15.23
CA ASP A 50 5.13 1.26 -15.58
C ASP A 50 3.98 1.67 -14.65
N THR A 51 3.69 2.95 -14.63
CA THR A 51 2.63 3.53 -13.80
C THR A 51 1.21 3.07 -14.15
N ARG A 52 1.03 2.34 -15.26
CA ARG A 52 -0.26 1.76 -15.66
C ARG A 52 -0.57 0.47 -14.90
N HIS A 53 0.45 -0.33 -14.63
CA HIS A 53 0.30 -1.59 -13.89
C HIS A 53 0.58 -1.45 -12.39
N HIS A 54 1.11 -0.31 -11.95
CA HIS A 54 1.40 -0.07 -10.55
C HIS A 54 0.59 1.08 -9.99
N VAL A 55 -0.08 0.84 -8.87
CA VAL A 55 -0.85 1.85 -8.13
C VAL A 55 -0.38 1.88 -6.69
N LEU A 56 -0.05 3.07 -6.20
CA LEU A 56 0.37 3.30 -4.83
C LEU A 56 -0.68 4.06 -4.05
N PHE A 57 -0.88 3.66 -2.80
CA PHE A 57 -1.64 4.37 -1.78
C PHE A 57 -0.74 4.67 -0.60
N ALA A 58 -0.82 5.86 -0.03
CA ALA A 58 0.04 6.24 1.08
C ALA A 58 -0.73 6.94 2.19
N ILE A 59 -0.22 6.79 3.41
CA ILE A 59 -0.46 7.66 4.55
C ILE A 59 0.80 8.49 4.71
N GLU A 60 0.63 9.81 4.79
CA GLU A 60 1.72 10.77 4.94
C GLU A 60 1.72 11.39 6.33
N ASN A 61 2.93 11.67 6.84
CA ASN A 61 3.09 12.53 7.99
C ASN A 61 2.91 14.03 7.62
N ALA A 62 3.15 14.93 8.57
CA ALA A 62 3.02 16.38 8.35
C ALA A 62 4.03 16.92 7.31
N ASN A 63 5.15 16.24 7.11
CA ASN A 63 6.18 16.60 6.14
C ASN A 63 5.95 16.00 4.74
N LEU A 64 4.80 15.41 4.47
CA LEU A 64 4.48 14.69 3.23
C LEU A 64 5.40 13.49 2.94
N GLU A 65 6.05 12.93 3.97
CA GLU A 65 6.81 11.69 3.88
C GLU A 65 5.85 10.50 3.99
N PHE A 66 6.07 9.45 3.20
CA PHE A 66 5.26 8.24 3.27
C PHE A 66 5.63 7.42 4.50
N VAL A 67 4.73 7.33 5.46
CA VAL A 67 4.91 6.51 6.67
C VAL A 67 4.27 5.13 6.55
N ALA A 68 3.31 4.97 5.66
CA ALA A 68 2.72 3.69 5.32
C ALA A 68 2.30 3.66 3.85
N VAL A 69 2.56 2.53 3.16
CA VAL A 69 2.27 2.38 1.73
C VAL A 69 1.58 1.05 1.45
N GLY A 70 0.53 1.11 0.64
CA GLY A 70 -0.09 -0.02 -0.03
C GLY A 70 0.25 0.04 -1.53
N HIS A 71 0.82 -1.03 -2.05
CA HIS A 71 1.18 -1.18 -3.45
C HIS A 71 0.30 -2.24 -4.11
N ILE A 72 -0.25 -1.92 -5.27
CA ILE A 72 -0.99 -2.85 -6.12
C ILE A 72 -0.22 -2.98 -7.43
N ALA A 73 0.15 -4.21 -7.78
CA ALA A 73 0.67 -4.54 -9.10
C ALA A 73 -0.43 -5.29 -9.88
N MET A 74 -0.82 -4.75 -11.05
CA MET A 74 -1.95 -5.24 -11.85
C MET A 74 -1.44 -5.84 -13.16
N PHE A 75 -0.95 -7.06 -13.10
CA PHE A 75 -0.57 -7.83 -14.29
C PHE A 75 -1.68 -8.83 -14.67
N LYS A 76 -1.33 -10.09 -14.91
CA LYS A 76 -2.31 -11.15 -15.18
C LYS A 76 -3.23 -11.38 -13.98
N GLU A 77 -2.66 -11.34 -12.79
CA GLU A 77 -3.35 -11.35 -11.51
C GLU A 77 -2.91 -10.14 -10.70
N MET A 78 -3.77 -9.68 -9.81
CA MET A 78 -3.48 -8.55 -8.94
C MET A 78 -2.64 -9.03 -7.75
N GLU A 79 -1.50 -8.37 -7.53
CA GLU A 79 -0.72 -8.54 -6.32
C GLU A 79 -0.87 -7.31 -5.42
N MET A 80 -1.11 -7.53 -4.13
CA MET A 80 -1.14 -6.47 -3.13
C MET A 80 -0.01 -6.64 -2.13
N ALA A 81 0.62 -5.53 -1.75
CA ALA A 81 1.66 -5.53 -0.74
C ALA A 81 1.57 -4.27 0.13
N PHE A 82 1.89 -4.42 1.41
CA PHE A 82 1.76 -3.36 2.41
C PHE A 82 3.04 -3.20 3.20
N SER A 83 3.37 -1.97 3.57
CA SER A 83 4.49 -1.65 4.45
C SER A 83 4.17 -0.44 5.32
N VAL A 84 4.65 -0.47 6.55
CA VAL A 84 4.50 0.61 7.53
C VAL A 84 5.85 0.82 8.20
N ILE A 85 6.34 2.04 8.24
CA ILE A 85 7.57 2.41 8.96
C ILE A 85 7.44 2.01 10.43
N ASP A 86 8.49 1.45 10.99
CA ASP A 86 8.47 0.80 12.32
C ASP A 86 7.92 1.68 13.43
N ALA A 87 8.28 2.97 13.46
CA ALA A 87 7.78 3.93 14.43
C ALA A 87 6.26 4.17 14.35
N TYR A 88 5.62 3.75 13.26
CA TYR A 88 4.17 3.94 13.01
C TYR A 88 3.39 2.62 13.02
N GLN A 89 4.05 1.50 13.33
CA GLN A 89 3.38 0.20 13.44
C GLN A 89 2.48 0.13 14.69
N GLY A 90 1.52 -0.80 14.66
CA GLY A 90 0.56 -0.97 15.78
C GLY A 90 -0.50 0.12 15.90
N LEU A 91 -0.46 1.17 15.08
CA LEU A 91 -1.38 2.32 15.13
C LEU A 91 -2.61 2.17 14.21
N GLY A 92 -2.80 1.01 13.56
CA GLY A 92 -3.95 0.77 12.67
C GLY A 92 -3.77 1.28 11.23
N MET A 93 -2.59 1.76 10.84
CA MET A 93 -2.33 2.27 9.48
C MET A 93 -2.42 1.17 8.41
N GLY A 94 -1.95 -0.03 8.71
CA GLY A 94 -2.07 -1.19 7.81
C GLY A 94 -3.52 -1.53 7.47
N GLU A 95 -4.41 -1.46 8.46
CA GLU A 95 -5.85 -1.67 8.25
C GLU A 95 -6.46 -0.57 7.37
N ALA A 96 -6.13 0.69 7.63
CA ALA A 96 -6.61 1.80 6.83
C ALA A 96 -6.16 1.67 5.36
N LEU A 97 -4.90 1.27 5.12
CA LEU A 97 -4.38 0.98 3.78
C LEU A 97 -5.12 -0.17 3.12
N MET A 98 -5.24 -1.32 3.79
CA MET A 98 -5.91 -2.51 3.22
C MET A 98 -7.35 -2.20 2.83
N LYS A 99 -8.11 -1.54 3.72
CA LYS A 99 -9.47 -1.10 3.43
C LYS A 99 -9.54 -0.22 2.18
N ARG A 100 -8.62 0.75 2.06
CA ARG A 100 -8.58 1.68 0.93
C ARG A 100 -8.20 1.00 -0.38
N VAL A 101 -7.23 0.10 -0.35
CA VAL A 101 -6.78 -0.71 -1.49
C VAL A 101 -7.90 -1.63 -1.97
N ILE A 102 -8.53 -2.39 -1.07
CA ILE A 102 -9.69 -3.24 -1.40
C ILE A 102 -10.81 -2.44 -2.06
N GLN A 103 -11.16 -1.29 -1.51
CA GLN A 103 -12.18 -0.40 -2.08
C GLN A 103 -11.83 0.00 -3.52
N HIS A 104 -10.58 0.40 -3.76
CA HIS A 104 -10.11 0.76 -5.10
C HIS A 104 -10.16 -0.42 -6.07
N CYS A 105 -9.67 -1.59 -5.66
CA CYS A 105 -9.70 -2.80 -6.49
C CYS A 105 -11.14 -3.15 -6.90
N ARG A 106 -12.09 -3.08 -5.97
CA ARG A 106 -13.51 -3.31 -6.25
C ARG A 106 -14.04 -2.35 -7.32
N THR A 107 -13.76 -1.03 -7.20
CA THR A 107 -14.23 -0.03 -8.18
C THR A 107 -13.59 -0.18 -9.55
N LYS A 108 -12.43 -0.85 -9.64
CA LYS A 108 -11.75 -1.17 -10.90
C LYS A 108 -12.11 -2.53 -11.47
N GLY A 109 -12.98 -3.29 -10.78
CA GLY A 109 -13.33 -4.65 -11.19
C GLY A 109 -12.19 -5.66 -11.02
N GLN A 110 -11.14 -5.30 -10.28
CA GLN A 110 -10.03 -6.19 -9.92
C GLN A 110 -10.44 -6.98 -8.67
N LEU A 111 -11.13 -8.11 -8.90
CA LEU A 111 -11.77 -8.84 -7.82
C LEU A 111 -10.97 -10.05 -7.34
N LYS A 112 -9.94 -10.45 -8.08
CA LYS A 112 -9.08 -11.60 -7.74
C LYS A 112 -7.61 -11.21 -7.75
N GLY A 113 -6.87 -11.77 -6.81
CA GLY A 113 -5.44 -11.56 -6.69
C GLY A 113 -4.86 -12.28 -5.49
N PHE A 114 -3.65 -11.92 -5.13
CA PHE A 114 -2.95 -12.55 -4.02
C PHE A 114 -2.07 -11.55 -3.26
N MET A 115 -1.62 -11.97 -2.10
CA MET A 115 -0.55 -11.35 -1.33
C MET A 115 0.42 -12.43 -0.89
N VAL A 116 1.71 -12.19 -1.07
CA VAL A 116 2.74 -13.01 -0.43
C VAL A 116 2.82 -12.62 1.05
N CYS A 117 2.70 -13.59 1.94
CA CYS A 117 2.84 -13.34 3.37
C CYS A 117 3.66 -14.45 4.03
N LEU A 118 4.55 -14.05 4.95
CA LEU A 118 5.30 -15.03 5.72
C LEU A 118 4.41 -15.66 6.80
N PRO A 119 4.60 -16.96 7.13
CA PRO A 119 3.79 -17.65 8.14
C PRO A 119 3.77 -16.95 9.51
N HIS A 120 4.86 -16.30 9.88
CA HIS A 120 5.02 -15.59 11.14
C HIS A 120 4.58 -14.10 11.08
N ASN A 121 4.16 -13.58 9.91
CA ASN A 121 3.63 -12.22 9.81
C ASN A 121 2.21 -12.13 10.39
N GLN A 122 2.13 -12.03 11.72
CA GLN A 122 0.85 -11.99 12.42
C GLN A 122 0.02 -10.75 12.04
N ALA A 123 0.67 -9.62 11.76
CA ALA A 123 -0.02 -8.38 11.42
C ALA A 123 -0.84 -8.55 10.13
N ILE A 124 -0.22 -9.03 9.04
CA ILE A 124 -0.93 -9.23 7.77
C ILE A 124 -1.98 -10.35 7.88
N ARG A 125 -1.68 -11.42 8.62
CA ARG A 125 -2.63 -12.51 8.86
C ARG A 125 -3.89 -12.02 9.58
N HIS A 126 -3.74 -11.20 10.61
CA HIS A 126 -4.87 -10.58 11.31
C HIS A 126 -5.70 -9.69 10.35
N LEU A 127 -5.04 -8.88 9.51
CA LEU A 127 -5.72 -8.05 8.52
C LEU A 127 -6.46 -8.90 7.48
N CYS A 128 -5.85 -9.97 6.96
CA CYS A 128 -6.49 -10.90 6.04
C CYS A 128 -7.76 -11.52 6.66
N GLN A 129 -7.66 -12.02 7.89
CA GLN A 129 -8.79 -12.58 8.60
C GLN A 129 -9.93 -11.57 8.78
N LYS A 130 -9.60 -10.32 9.17
CA LYS A 130 -10.58 -9.24 9.37
C LYS A 130 -11.32 -8.88 8.08
N HIS A 131 -10.66 -9.01 6.93
CA HIS A 131 -11.24 -8.72 5.61
C HIS A 131 -11.75 -9.95 4.87
N GLY A 132 -11.80 -11.12 5.52
CA GLY A 132 -12.28 -12.36 4.91
C GLY A 132 -11.38 -12.94 3.83
N ILE A 133 -10.10 -12.52 3.79
CA ILE A 133 -9.09 -13.00 2.84
C ILE A 133 -8.56 -14.34 3.36
N LYS A 134 -8.62 -15.37 2.52
CA LYS A 134 -8.17 -16.72 2.86
C LYS A 134 -6.66 -16.83 2.76
N ILE A 135 -6.03 -17.46 3.75
CA ILE A 135 -4.59 -17.72 3.76
C ILE A 135 -4.39 -19.23 3.65
N HIS A 136 -3.57 -19.64 2.70
CA HIS A 136 -3.15 -21.04 2.57
C HIS A 136 -1.62 -21.11 2.41
N THR A 137 -1.07 -22.28 2.64
CA THR A 137 0.36 -22.56 2.43
C THR A 137 0.48 -23.60 1.34
N GLU A 138 1.19 -23.25 0.28
CA GLU A 138 1.43 -24.13 -0.85
C GLU A 138 2.93 -24.11 -1.18
N TYR A 139 3.52 -25.32 -1.35
CA TYR A 139 4.97 -25.50 -1.66
C TYR A 139 5.94 -24.77 -0.72
N GLY A 140 5.54 -24.54 0.54
CA GLY A 140 6.38 -23.83 1.52
C GLY A 140 6.25 -22.31 1.52
N GLU A 141 5.50 -21.76 0.58
CA GLU A 141 5.11 -20.34 0.56
C GLU A 141 3.73 -20.16 1.16
N THR A 142 3.53 -19.08 1.89
CA THR A 142 2.21 -18.72 2.41
C THR A 142 1.64 -17.61 1.55
N LEU A 143 0.52 -17.90 0.91
CA LEU A 143 -0.21 -16.98 0.06
C LEU A 143 -1.54 -16.61 0.70
N ALA A 144 -1.96 -15.40 0.52
CA ALA A 144 -3.30 -14.94 0.86
C ALA A 144 -4.07 -14.69 -0.44
N ASP A 145 -5.10 -15.54 -0.68
CA ASP A 145 -5.97 -15.40 -1.85
C ASP A 145 -6.97 -14.28 -1.61
N VAL A 146 -6.93 -13.32 -2.47
CA VAL A 146 -7.84 -12.18 -2.45
C VAL A 146 -9.00 -12.44 -3.40
N GLU A 147 -10.19 -12.65 -2.83
CA GLU A 147 -11.44 -12.66 -3.57
C GLU A 147 -12.36 -11.58 -3.03
N LEU A 148 -12.60 -10.55 -3.84
CA LEU A 148 -13.36 -9.37 -3.45
C LEU A 148 -14.78 -9.43 -4.03
N PRO A 149 -15.81 -8.99 -3.27
CA PRO A 149 -17.14 -8.81 -3.82
C PRO A 149 -17.16 -7.67 -4.84
N ALA A 150 -18.05 -7.74 -5.83
CA ALA A 150 -18.25 -6.68 -6.78
C ALA A 150 -18.56 -5.33 -6.08
N ALA A 151 -18.21 -4.22 -6.74
CA ALA A 151 -18.53 -2.89 -6.23
C ALA A 151 -20.04 -2.65 -6.29
N ASP A 152 -20.55 -2.03 -5.25
CA ASP A 152 -21.91 -1.48 -5.17
C ASP A 152 -21.87 0.06 -5.21
N ALA A 153 -23.01 0.72 -5.23
CA ALA A 153 -23.11 2.16 -5.24
C ALA A 153 -22.35 2.82 -4.07
N ALA A 154 -22.44 2.22 -2.87
CA ALA A 154 -21.72 2.72 -1.69
C ALA A 154 -20.20 2.65 -1.87
N THR A 155 -19.69 1.63 -2.54
CA THR A 155 -18.26 1.50 -2.86
C THR A 155 -17.78 2.67 -3.73
N TYR A 156 -18.54 3.04 -4.76
CA TYR A 156 -18.18 4.17 -5.64
C TYR A 156 -18.26 5.52 -4.92
N PHE A 157 -19.30 5.74 -4.10
CA PHE A 157 -19.39 6.95 -3.28
C PHE A 157 -18.24 7.09 -2.30
N ASN A 158 -17.88 6.01 -1.62
CA ASN A 158 -16.76 5.98 -0.69
C ASN A 158 -15.41 6.20 -1.40
N GLU A 159 -15.24 5.65 -2.62
CA GLU A 159 -14.05 5.88 -3.45
C GLU A 159 -13.90 7.37 -3.78
N ALA A 160 -14.96 8.01 -4.27
CA ALA A 160 -14.95 9.43 -4.60
C ALA A 160 -14.69 10.30 -3.36
N GLY A 161 -15.34 10.00 -2.24
CA GLY A 161 -15.11 10.68 -0.97
C GLY A 161 -13.67 10.55 -0.47
N SER A 162 -13.11 9.34 -0.53
CA SER A 162 -11.74 9.08 -0.11
C SER A 162 -10.71 9.79 -1.00
N GLN A 163 -10.95 9.88 -2.31
CA GLN A 163 -10.09 10.63 -3.22
C GLN A 163 -10.11 12.12 -2.91
N ASN A 164 -11.28 12.72 -2.72
CA ASN A 164 -11.40 14.14 -2.39
C ASN A 164 -10.74 14.47 -1.05
N LEU A 165 -10.95 13.64 -0.01
CA LEU A 165 -10.29 13.81 1.28
C LEU A 165 -8.77 13.70 1.15
N GLY A 166 -8.26 12.76 0.36
CA GLY A 166 -6.83 12.59 0.14
C GLY A 166 -6.19 13.80 -0.56
N VAL A 167 -6.85 14.36 -1.56
CA VAL A 167 -6.39 15.59 -2.24
C VAL A 167 -6.41 16.78 -1.28
N PHE A 168 -7.47 16.95 -0.52
CA PHE A 168 -7.58 18.03 0.45
C PHE A 168 -6.49 17.94 1.54
N ASP A 169 -6.27 16.76 2.11
CA ASP A 169 -5.21 16.54 3.11
C ASP A 169 -3.83 16.90 2.55
N PHE A 170 -3.51 16.39 1.35
CA PHE A 170 -2.26 16.69 0.67
C PHE A 170 -2.06 18.20 0.44
N MET A 171 -3.08 18.88 -0.10
CA MET A 171 -3.02 20.32 -0.36
C MET A 171 -2.85 21.12 0.93
N SER A 172 -3.55 20.73 2.00
CA SER A 172 -3.46 21.36 3.31
C SER A 172 -2.06 21.21 3.92
N LYS A 173 -1.50 20.00 3.89
CA LYS A 173 -0.13 19.75 4.38
C LYS A 173 0.90 20.53 3.55
N ARG A 174 0.77 20.50 2.22
CA ARG A 174 1.67 21.22 1.31
C ARG A 174 1.66 22.72 1.57
N ALA A 175 0.51 23.30 1.84
CA ALA A 175 0.38 24.74 2.14
C ALA A 175 1.04 25.12 3.48
N LEU A 176 1.20 24.19 4.41
CA LEU A 176 1.83 24.41 5.71
C LEU A 176 3.35 24.16 5.70
N LEU A 177 3.89 23.53 4.65
CA LEU A 177 5.31 23.26 4.55
C LEU A 177 6.11 24.54 4.25
N PRO A 178 7.29 24.72 4.88
CA PRO A 178 8.21 25.80 4.54
C PRO A 178 8.65 25.66 3.06
N TRP A 179 8.84 26.78 2.38
CA TRP A 179 9.29 26.81 0.98
C TRP A 179 10.60 26.04 0.73
N THR A 180 11.45 25.91 1.77
CA THR A 180 12.72 25.18 1.71
C THR A 180 12.57 23.66 1.55
N LEU A 181 11.38 23.10 1.81
CA LEU A 181 11.07 21.65 1.66
C LEU A 181 10.27 21.37 0.38
N LEU A 182 9.97 22.38 -0.43
CA LEU A 182 9.18 22.27 -1.66
C LEU A 182 10.04 22.34 -2.94
N ALA A 183 11.35 22.52 -2.78
CA ALA A 183 12.33 22.62 -3.87
C ALA A 183 12.88 21.25 -4.28
#